data_48cfb9c878c4cb0c6f876cb01de6708f
#
_entry.id   48cfb9c878c4cb0c6f876cb01de6708f
#
_cell.length_a   1.000
_cell.length_b   1.000
_cell.length_c   1.000
_cell.angle_alpha   90.00
_cell.angle_beta   90.00
_cell.angle_gamma   90.00
#
_symmetry.space_group_name_H-M   'P 1'
#
loop_
_entity.id
_entity.type
_entity.pdbx_description
1 polymer ?
#
loop_
_entity_poly.entity_id
_entity_poly.type
_entity_poly.pdbx_seq_one_letter_code
_entity_poly.pdbx_strand_id
1 'polypeptide(L)'
;MSHPMDHIKPGMKIAAQMSPEATQQDFDFVRQMGVEYAVCWTDGSKSSADYYASRREVFGENGIEIFGFGNSDVHNQDAIVLGLANQDDKIEEYKRHIVNLGKAGIPYTTYAHMGNGIWSTEREATRGGSSARGFDLDKATVGHWGGREYAMPLSHGREYSEKELWTHFERWAKQVKPVAEDAGVMIGIHPDDPPVPNLGGIPRCVFSSFDGYQKAMEIADSPNIGICFCVGCWLEGGKQGMGASVEEAIHFFGSRKKLFKVHFRNV
;
A
#
# COMPACT_ATOMS: atom_id res chain seq x y z
N MET A 1 13.51 -21.02 -6.10
CA MET A 1 12.20 -20.71 -6.71
C MET A 1 12.40 -19.52 -7.64
N SER A 2 11.70 -19.46 -8.79
CA SER A 2 11.72 -18.29 -9.66
C SER A 2 11.05 -17.11 -8.94
N HIS A 3 11.53 -15.88 -9.16
CA HIS A 3 10.89 -14.69 -8.61
C HIS A 3 9.49 -14.53 -9.23
N PRO A 4 8.45 -14.14 -8.49
CA PRO A 4 7.08 -14.00 -9.00
C PRO A 4 6.95 -13.12 -10.25
N MET A 5 7.93 -12.24 -10.46
CA MET A 5 7.99 -11.31 -11.60
C MET A 5 8.82 -11.80 -12.80
N ASP A 6 9.37 -13.02 -12.76
CA ASP A 6 10.27 -13.49 -13.83
C ASP A 6 9.58 -13.58 -15.19
N HIS A 7 8.24 -13.67 -15.22
CA HIS A 7 7.46 -13.66 -16.46
C HIS A 7 7.27 -12.26 -17.07
N ILE A 8 7.50 -11.19 -16.29
CA ILE A 8 7.38 -9.81 -16.77
C ILE A 8 8.72 -9.39 -17.41
N LYS A 9 8.66 -8.95 -18.67
CA LYS A 9 9.86 -8.44 -19.35
C LYS A 9 10.50 -7.30 -18.55
N PRO A 10 11.84 -7.26 -18.45
CA PRO A 10 12.52 -6.16 -17.77
C PRO A 10 12.14 -4.77 -18.30
N GLY A 11 12.25 -3.77 -17.46
CA GLY A 11 11.94 -2.37 -17.78
C GLY A 11 10.70 -1.87 -17.04
N MET A 12 10.53 -0.56 -17.05
CA MET A 12 9.39 0.11 -16.44
C MET A 12 8.09 -0.26 -17.17
N LYS A 13 7.04 -0.53 -16.41
CA LYS A 13 5.69 -0.81 -16.93
C LYS A 13 4.72 0.24 -16.40
N ILE A 14 3.76 0.61 -17.25
CA ILE A 14 2.64 1.45 -16.85
C ILE A 14 1.45 0.54 -16.54
N ALA A 15 0.84 0.75 -15.37
CA ALA A 15 -0.37 0.06 -14.97
C ALA A 15 -1.48 1.07 -14.69
N ALA A 16 -2.70 0.76 -15.13
CA ALA A 16 -3.89 1.52 -14.75
C ALA A 16 -4.49 0.99 -13.44
N GLN A 17 -5.02 1.87 -12.60
CA GLN A 17 -5.92 1.44 -11.54
C GLN A 17 -7.31 1.28 -12.13
N MET A 18 -7.83 0.06 -12.11
CA MET A 18 -9.12 -0.29 -12.73
C MET A 18 -10.07 -0.92 -11.73
N SER A 19 -11.36 -0.74 -11.97
CA SER A 19 -12.39 -1.52 -11.28
C SER A 19 -12.22 -3.01 -11.61
N PRO A 20 -12.31 -3.95 -10.66
CA PRO A 20 -12.36 -5.38 -10.99
C PRO A 20 -13.61 -5.76 -11.81
N GLU A 21 -14.63 -4.91 -11.77
CA GLU A 21 -15.87 -5.03 -12.59
C GLU A 21 -15.83 -4.07 -13.79
N ALA A 22 -14.65 -3.88 -14.39
CA ALA A 22 -14.46 -3.03 -15.56
C ALA A 22 -15.36 -3.48 -16.72
N THR A 23 -15.91 -2.50 -17.43
CA THR A 23 -16.73 -2.71 -18.63
C THR A 23 -15.85 -2.83 -19.87
N GLN A 24 -16.44 -3.29 -21.00
CA GLN A 24 -15.72 -3.32 -22.28
C GLN A 24 -15.20 -1.92 -22.68
N GLN A 25 -15.94 -0.88 -22.39
CA GLN A 25 -15.52 0.50 -22.67
C GLN A 25 -14.28 0.89 -21.84
N ASP A 26 -14.18 0.45 -20.58
CA ASP A 26 -13.00 0.70 -19.76
C ASP A 26 -11.77 -0.02 -20.31
N PHE A 27 -11.92 -1.27 -20.75
CA PHE A 27 -10.84 -2.03 -21.39
C PHE A 27 -10.39 -1.37 -22.69
N ASP A 28 -11.32 -0.98 -23.56
CA ASP A 28 -11.00 -0.33 -24.83
C ASP A 28 -10.27 1.00 -24.62
N PHE A 29 -10.70 1.79 -23.62
CA PHE A 29 -10.04 3.04 -23.27
C PHE A 29 -8.61 2.83 -22.80
N VAL A 30 -8.39 1.89 -21.87
CA VAL A 30 -7.05 1.61 -21.33
C VAL A 30 -6.12 1.06 -22.41
N ARG A 31 -6.62 0.18 -23.27
CA ARG A 31 -5.84 -0.37 -24.40
C ARG A 31 -5.45 0.68 -25.44
N GLN A 32 -6.32 1.66 -25.73
CA GLN A 32 -6.00 2.78 -26.62
C GLN A 32 -4.80 3.61 -26.12
N MET A 33 -4.56 3.63 -24.82
CA MET A 33 -3.39 4.29 -24.21
C MET A 33 -2.14 3.43 -24.24
N GLY A 34 -2.19 2.18 -24.77
CA GLY A 34 -1.07 1.25 -24.77
C GLY A 34 -0.73 0.67 -23.39
N VAL A 35 -1.67 0.67 -22.46
CA VAL A 35 -1.47 0.13 -21.11
C VAL A 35 -1.87 -1.36 -21.11
N GLU A 36 -0.96 -2.20 -20.67
CA GLU A 36 -1.12 -3.67 -20.67
C GLU A 36 -1.29 -4.25 -19.26
N TYR A 37 -1.16 -3.44 -18.21
CA TYR A 37 -1.22 -3.89 -16.82
C TYR A 37 -2.28 -3.13 -16.02
N ALA A 38 -2.90 -3.83 -15.07
CA ALA A 38 -3.86 -3.23 -14.14
C ALA A 38 -3.54 -3.56 -12.69
N VAL A 39 -3.91 -2.65 -11.79
CA VAL A 39 -4.03 -2.91 -10.36
C VAL A 39 -5.48 -2.67 -9.97
N CYS A 40 -6.10 -3.67 -9.35
CA CYS A 40 -7.49 -3.62 -8.94
C CYS A 40 -7.60 -3.49 -7.41
N TRP A 41 -8.77 -3.07 -6.93
CA TRP A 41 -9.11 -3.04 -5.51
C TRP A 41 -10.43 -3.74 -5.27
N THR A 42 -10.52 -4.42 -4.14
CA THR A 42 -11.72 -5.09 -3.65
C THR A 42 -11.84 -4.92 -2.13
N ASP A 43 -12.82 -5.57 -1.55
CA ASP A 43 -13.05 -5.70 -0.11
C ASP A 43 -13.06 -7.17 0.31
N GLY A 44 -13.31 -7.44 1.58
CA GLY A 44 -13.32 -8.80 2.13
C GLY A 44 -14.42 -9.71 1.58
N SER A 45 -15.52 -9.14 1.05
CA SER A 45 -16.63 -9.91 0.48
C SER A 45 -16.27 -10.55 -0.87
N LYS A 46 -15.31 -9.97 -1.58
CA LYS A 46 -14.82 -10.38 -2.91
C LYS A 46 -13.32 -10.68 -2.88
N SER A 47 -12.89 -11.60 -2.02
CA SER A 47 -11.46 -11.89 -1.79
C SER A 47 -11.10 -13.38 -1.85
N SER A 48 -11.97 -14.23 -2.43
CA SER A 48 -11.67 -15.64 -2.65
C SER A 48 -10.68 -15.85 -3.80
N ALA A 49 -9.97 -16.98 -3.79
CA ALA A 49 -9.08 -17.36 -4.89
C ALA A 49 -9.82 -17.45 -6.22
N ASP A 50 -11.04 -18.01 -6.20
CA ASP A 50 -11.87 -18.15 -7.41
C ASP A 50 -12.31 -16.80 -7.97
N TYR A 51 -12.65 -15.84 -7.09
CA TYR A 51 -12.95 -14.48 -7.53
C TYR A 51 -11.74 -13.84 -8.20
N TYR A 52 -10.56 -13.89 -7.58
CA TYR A 52 -9.34 -13.33 -8.16
C TYR A 52 -8.98 -14.00 -9.48
N ALA A 53 -9.09 -15.33 -9.58
CA ALA A 53 -8.83 -16.08 -10.80
C ALA A 53 -9.81 -15.67 -11.92
N SER A 54 -11.10 -15.54 -11.61
CA SER A 54 -12.11 -15.11 -12.58
C SER A 54 -11.85 -13.69 -13.10
N ARG A 55 -11.40 -12.77 -12.23
CA ARG A 55 -11.06 -11.40 -12.69
C ARG A 55 -9.81 -11.41 -13.57
N ARG A 56 -8.78 -12.18 -13.18
CA ARG A 56 -7.58 -12.35 -14.00
C ARG A 56 -7.89 -12.89 -15.39
N GLU A 57 -8.81 -13.86 -15.50
CA GLU A 57 -9.27 -14.40 -16.78
C GLU A 57 -9.95 -13.32 -17.64
N VAL A 58 -10.96 -12.63 -17.09
CA VAL A 58 -11.68 -11.55 -17.80
C VAL A 58 -10.74 -10.45 -18.30
N PHE A 59 -9.79 -10.02 -17.49
CA PHE A 59 -8.80 -9.02 -17.88
C PHE A 59 -7.86 -9.55 -18.96
N GLY A 60 -7.40 -10.81 -18.82
CA GLY A 60 -6.54 -11.47 -19.79
C GLY A 60 -7.19 -11.61 -21.18
N GLU A 61 -8.48 -11.97 -21.24
CA GLU A 61 -9.28 -12.01 -22.48
C GLU A 61 -9.36 -10.64 -23.17
N ASN A 62 -9.27 -9.55 -22.38
CA ASN A 62 -9.21 -8.19 -22.88
C ASN A 62 -7.78 -7.65 -23.10
N GLY A 63 -6.76 -8.50 -23.03
CA GLY A 63 -5.37 -8.14 -23.27
C GLY A 63 -4.72 -7.29 -22.19
N ILE A 64 -5.25 -7.34 -20.96
CA ILE A 64 -4.71 -6.62 -19.79
C ILE A 64 -4.36 -7.64 -18.71
N GLU A 65 -3.13 -7.59 -18.22
CA GLU A 65 -2.68 -8.43 -17.11
C GLU A 65 -2.96 -7.75 -15.76
N ILE A 66 -3.64 -8.43 -14.84
CA ILE A 66 -3.75 -7.95 -13.46
C ILE A 66 -2.41 -8.20 -12.76
N PHE A 67 -1.63 -7.12 -12.60
CA PHE A 67 -0.39 -7.13 -11.84
C PHE A 67 -0.63 -7.28 -10.34
N GLY A 68 -1.68 -6.68 -9.80
CA GLY A 68 -1.94 -6.74 -8.38
C GLY A 68 -3.37 -6.46 -7.97
N PHE A 69 -3.70 -6.93 -6.76
CA PHE A 69 -4.98 -6.66 -6.12
C PHE A 69 -4.76 -6.11 -4.70
N GLY A 70 -5.33 -4.93 -4.42
CA GLY A 70 -5.50 -4.43 -3.07
C GLY A 70 -6.84 -4.91 -2.50
N ASN A 71 -6.90 -5.03 -1.16
CA ASN A 71 -8.13 -5.31 -0.44
C ASN A 71 -8.25 -4.32 0.72
N SER A 72 -9.29 -3.47 0.68
CA SER A 72 -9.48 -2.37 1.62
C SER A 72 -9.62 -2.83 3.07
N ASP A 73 -10.15 -4.04 3.28
CA ASP A 73 -10.42 -4.56 4.62
C ASP A 73 -9.17 -5.11 5.31
N VAL A 74 -8.10 -5.39 4.56
CA VAL A 74 -6.85 -5.90 5.12
C VAL A 74 -5.63 -5.02 4.85
N HIS A 75 -5.75 -4.03 3.97
CA HIS A 75 -4.65 -3.17 3.55
C HIS A 75 -4.09 -2.31 4.70
N ASN A 76 -4.95 -1.76 5.54
CA ASN A 76 -4.56 -0.88 6.65
C ASN A 76 -5.43 -1.18 7.88
N GLN A 77 -4.89 -1.98 8.78
CA GLN A 77 -5.61 -2.49 9.94
C GLN A 77 -5.04 -1.90 11.24
N ASP A 78 -5.84 -1.08 11.92
CA ASP A 78 -5.48 -0.52 13.24
C ASP A 78 -5.12 -1.59 14.25
N ALA A 79 -5.83 -2.71 14.26
CA ALA A 79 -5.56 -3.83 15.14
C ALA A 79 -4.14 -4.39 14.98
N ILE A 80 -3.65 -4.47 13.74
CA ILE A 80 -2.27 -4.92 13.46
C ILE A 80 -1.27 -3.89 13.93
N VAL A 81 -1.50 -2.62 13.56
CA VAL A 81 -0.56 -1.52 13.82
C VAL A 81 -0.43 -1.22 15.31
N LEU A 82 -1.54 -1.28 16.03
CA LEU A 82 -1.61 -0.86 17.45
C LEU A 82 -1.62 -2.03 18.44
N GLY A 83 -1.57 -3.29 17.95
CA GLY A 83 -1.57 -4.46 18.81
C GLY A 83 -2.86 -4.65 19.59
N LEU A 84 -4.01 -4.40 18.97
CA LEU A 84 -5.29 -4.55 19.64
C LEU A 84 -5.60 -6.05 19.89
N ALA A 85 -6.61 -6.34 20.70
CA ALA A 85 -6.94 -7.70 21.15
C ALA A 85 -7.15 -8.71 20.01
N ASN A 86 -7.60 -8.26 18.83
CA ASN A 86 -7.82 -9.05 17.63
C ASN A 86 -6.68 -8.98 16.60
N GLN A 87 -5.47 -8.57 17.01
CA GLN A 87 -4.31 -8.41 16.12
C GLN A 87 -4.02 -9.68 15.29
N ASP A 88 -4.00 -10.84 15.96
CA ASP A 88 -3.67 -12.10 15.29
C ASP A 88 -4.74 -12.51 14.29
N ASP A 89 -6.01 -12.32 14.60
CA ASP A 89 -7.12 -12.59 13.65
C ASP A 89 -6.95 -11.73 12.38
N LYS A 90 -6.56 -10.47 12.53
CA LYS A 90 -6.33 -9.57 11.40
C LYS A 90 -5.08 -9.89 10.59
N ILE A 91 -4.04 -10.39 11.23
CA ILE A 91 -2.87 -10.94 10.54
C ILE A 91 -3.27 -12.19 9.74
N GLU A 92 -4.08 -13.09 10.30
CA GLU A 92 -4.58 -14.28 9.59
C GLU A 92 -5.50 -13.91 8.41
N GLU A 93 -6.32 -12.87 8.52
CA GLU A 93 -7.09 -12.35 7.39
C GLU A 93 -6.18 -11.85 6.25
N TYR A 94 -5.11 -11.12 6.58
CA TYR A 94 -4.13 -10.66 5.60
C TYR A 94 -3.39 -11.82 4.93
N LYS A 95 -2.99 -12.83 5.71
CA LYS A 95 -2.34 -14.05 5.20
C LYS A 95 -3.25 -14.82 4.23
N ARG A 96 -4.56 -14.96 4.55
CA ARG A 96 -5.53 -15.58 3.64
C ARG A 96 -5.65 -14.82 2.32
N HIS A 97 -5.65 -13.49 2.37
CA HIS A 97 -5.63 -12.66 1.15
C HIS A 97 -4.43 -12.98 0.28
N ILE A 98 -3.21 -13.04 0.86
CA ILE A 98 -1.98 -13.40 0.15
C ILE A 98 -2.07 -14.79 -0.48
N VAL A 99 -2.50 -15.79 0.27
CA VAL A 99 -2.65 -17.17 -0.22
C VAL A 99 -3.64 -17.23 -1.38
N ASN A 100 -4.75 -16.50 -1.31
CA ASN A 100 -5.77 -16.47 -2.36
C ASN A 100 -5.23 -15.79 -3.64
N LEU A 101 -4.43 -14.74 -3.51
CA LEU A 101 -3.75 -14.11 -4.65
C LEU A 101 -2.75 -15.07 -5.32
N GLY A 102 -1.94 -15.76 -4.52
CA GLY A 102 -0.98 -16.74 -5.03
C GLY A 102 -1.67 -17.87 -5.79
N LYS A 103 -2.77 -18.43 -5.26
CA LYS A 103 -3.59 -19.44 -5.94
C LYS A 103 -4.18 -18.95 -7.27
N ALA A 104 -4.54 -17.69 -7.34
CA ALA A 104 -5.04 -17.05 -8.56
C ALA A 104 -3.93 -16.64 -9.54
N GLY A 105 -2.65 -16.77 -9.16
CA GLY A 105 -1.51 -16.36 -9.96
C GLY A 105 -1.36 -14.84 -10.09
N ILE A 106 -1.80 -14.07 -9.09
CA ILE A 106 -1.64 -12.61 -9.03
C ILE A 106 -0.44 -12.30 -8.13
N PRO A 107 0.63 -11.68 -8.68
CA PRO A 107 1.94 -11.63 -8.03
C PRO A 107 2.11 -10.49 -7.00
N TYR A 108 1.14 -9.58 -6.84
CA TYR A 108 1.34 -8.37 -6.03
C TYR A 108 0.12 -7.98 -5.23
N THR A 109 0.37 -7.52 -4.01
CA THR A 109 -0.60 -6.77 -3.19
C THR A 109 0.07 -5.59 -2.51
N THR A 110 -0.72 -4.76 -1.85
CA THR A 110 -0.26 -3.58 -1.11
C THR A 110 -0.63 -3.68 0.37
N TYR A 111 0.14 -3.00 1.21
CA TYR A 111 -0.07 -2.88 2.64
C TYR A 111 0.22 -1.44 3.09
N ALA A 112 -0.43 -0.99 4.13
CA ALA A 112 -0.12 0.26 4.83
C ALA A 112 -0.14 0.04 6.35
N HIS A 113 0.69 0.80 7.07
CA HIS A 113 0.87 0.64 8.52
C HIS A 113 0.51 1.93 9.27
N MET A 114 -0.58 2.57 8.87
CA MET A 114 -0.93 3.92 9.33
C MET A 114 -1.70 3.94 10.65
N GLY A 115 -2.34 2.84 11.07
CA GLY A 115 -3.08 2.71 12.33
C GLY A 115 -4.38 3.50 12.41
N ASN A 116 -4.36 4.77 12.05
CA ASN A 116 -5.53 5.65 12.09
C ASN A 116 -5.85 6.30 10.72
N GLY A 117 -5.55 5.59 9.67
CA GLY A 117 -6.00 5.93 8.32
C GLY A 117 -5.27 7.10 7.67
N ILE A 118 -5.91 7.61 6.63
CA ILE A 118 -5.45 8.75 5.84
C ILE A 118 -6.10 10.02 6.38
N TRP A 119 -5.32 11.07 6.59
CA TRP A 119 -5.79 12.35 7.08
C TRP A 119 -5.77 13.39 5.97
N SER A 120 -6.81 14.21 5.93
CA SER A 120 -6.91 15.33 4.98
C SER A 120 -7.72 16.46 5.59
N THR A 121 -7.49 17.65 5.07
CA THR A 121 -8.31 18.84 5.34
C THR A 121 -9.20 19.15 4.13
N GLU A 122 -9.70 20.38 4.04
CA GLU A 122 -10.53 20.79 2.90
C GLU A 122 -9.79 20.64 1.58
N ARG A 123 -10.58 20.45 0.52
CA ARG A 123 -10.03 20.41 -0.84
C ARG A 123 -9.57 21.81 -1.25
N GLU A 124 -8.45 21.86 -1.92
CA GLU A 124 -7.85 23.09 -2.40
C GLU A 124 -7.93 23.17 -3.92
N ALA A 125 -8.08 24.41 -4.41
CA ALA A 125 -8.03 24.66 -5.84
C ALA A 125 -6.60 24.53 -6.35
N THR A 126 -6.42 23.82 -7.47
CA THR A 126 -5.14 23.63 -8.11
C THR A 126 -5.17 24.16 -9.55
N ARG A 127 -4.03 24.08 -10.26
CA ARG A 127 -3.91 24.57 -11.64
C ARG A 127 -4.97 23.95 -12.56
N GLY A 128 -5.37 24.69 -13.57
CA GLY A 128 -6.34 24.24 -14.58
C GLY A 128 -7.77 24.11 -14.08
N GLY A 129 -8.12 24.73 -12.95
CA GLY A 129 -9.46 24.69 -12.37
C GLY A 129 -9.81 23.36 -11.69
N SER A 130 -8.85 22.47 -11.50
CA SER A 130 -9.04 21.23 -10.73
C SER A 130 -8.99 21.50 -9.22
N SER A 131 -9.44 20.54 -8.43
CA SER A 131 -9.27 20.57 -6.99
C SER A 131 -8.62 19.29 -6.49
N ALA A 132 -7.73 19.41 -5.51
CA ALA A 132 -7.04 18.30 -4.88
C ALA A 132 -7.40 18.19 -3.39
N ARG A 133 -7.14 17.04 -2.82
CA ARG A 133 -7.16 16.83 -1.37
C ARG A 133 -5.99 17.61 -0.77
N GLY A 134 -6.28 18.48 0.19
CA GLY A 134 -5.28 19.22 0.96
C GLY A 134 -4.98 18.55 2.30
N PHE A 135 -3.85 18.93 2.89
CA PHE A 135 -3.53 18.62 4.28
C PHE A 135 -2.85 19.80 4.95
N ASP A 136 -3.45 20.24 6.04
CA ASP A 136 -2.92 21.28 6.94
C ASP A 136 -2.95 20.71 8.36
N LEU A 137 -1.78 20.52 8.97
CA LEU A 137 -1.64 19.87 10.28
C LEU A 137 -2.41 20.60 11.38
N ASP A 138 -2.47 21.95 11.32
CA ASP A 138 -3.17 22.75 12.32
C ASP A 138 -4.70 22.67 12.21
N LYS A 139 -5.20 22.22 11.07
CA LYS A 139 -6.64 22.06 10.79
C LYS A 139 -7.09 20.60 10.78
N ALA A 140 -6.17 19.66 10.80
CA ALA A 140 -6.48 18.24 10.74
C ALA A 140 -7.18 17.77 12.01
N THR A 141 -8.43 17.31 11.91
CA THR A 141 -9.25 16.86 13.02
C THR A 141 -9.64 15.40 12.94
N VAL A 142 -9.62 14.79 11.74
CA VAL A 142 -10.11 13.45 11.52
C VAL A 142 -9.36 12.75 10.39
N GLY A 143 -9.06 11.45 10.59
CA GLY A 143 -8.57 10.53 9.58
C GLY A 143 -9.63 9.50 9.20
N HIS A 144 -9.48 8.86 8.05
CA HIS A 144 -10.47 7.92 7.52
C HIS A 144 -9.80 6.69 6.92
N TRP A 145 -10.39 5.53 7.15
CA TRP A 145 -10.08 4.30 6.42
C TRP A 145 -11.20 3.27 6.55
N GLY A 146 -11.59 2.64 5.43
CA GLY A 146 -12.54 1.52 5.44
C GLY A 146 -13.90 1.84 6.09
N GLY A 147 -14.39 3.08 5.92
CA GLY A 147 -15.62 3.55 6.54
C GLY A 147 -15.50 3.93 8.02
N ARG A 148 -14.30 3.90 8.60
CA ARG A 148 -14.01 4.31 9.98
C ARG A 148 -13.45 5.72 10.02
N GLU A 149 -13.77 6.43 11.11
CA GLU A 149 -13.26 7.76 11.43
C GLU A 149 -12.37 7.70 12.67
N TYR A 150 -11.29 8.47 12.64
CA TYR A 150 -10.28 8.54 13.68
C TYR A 150 -10.07 10.00 14.10
N ALA A 151 -10.65 10.40 15.21
CA ALA A 151 -10.68 11.81 15.60
C ALA A 151 -9.51 12.23 16.52
N MET A 152 -9.12 13.51 16.43
CA MET A 152 -8.23 14.17 17.40
C MET A 152 -8.92 14.33 18.76
N PRO A 153 -8.18 14.49 19.89
CA PRO A 153 -6.72 14.46 19.96
C PRO A 153 -6.13 13.05 20.04
N LEU A 154 -6.90 12.04 20.41
CA LEU A 154 -6.44 10.66 20.63
C LEU A 154 -7.37 9.68 19.92
N SER A 155 -7.01 9.31 18.70
CA SER A 155 -7.84 8.50 17.82
C SER A 155 -8.22 7.11 18.38
N HIS A 156 -7.46 6.62 19.36
CA HIS A 156 -7.70 5.34 20.04
C HIS A 156 -7.69 5.49 21.58
N GLY A 157 -8.04 6.68 22.07
CA GLY A 157 -8.21 6.94 23.51
C GLY A 157 -6.93 7.00 24.34
N ARG A 158 -5.75 6.80 23.75
CA ARG A 158 -4.44 6.91 24.38
C ARG A 158 -3.34 7.30 23.39
N GLU A 159 -2.19 7.66 23.91
CA GLU A 159 -0.95 7.77 23.15
C GLU A 159 -0.28 6.41 23.00
N TYR A 160 0.40 6.21 21.88
CA TYR A 160 1.24 5.06 21.59
C TYR A 160 2.71 5.51 21.49
N SER A 161 3.63 4.62 21.83
CA SER A 161 5.05 4.86 21.66
C SER A 161 5.56 4.29 20.34
N GLU A 162 6.64 4.88 19.81
CA GLU A 162 7.33 4.31 18.63
C GLU A 162 7.76 2.86 18.85
N LYS A 163 8.17 2.50 20.07
CA LYS A 163 8.55 1.14 20.41
C LYS A 163 7.41 0.15 20.20
N GLU A 164 6.18 0.52 20.56
CA GLU A 164 4.99 -0.31 20.33
C GLU A 164 4.78 -0.52 18.82
N LEU A 165 4.83 0.56 18.03
CA LEU A 165 4.63 0.48 16.57
C LEU A 165 5.67 -0.45 15.92
N TRP A 166 6.95 -0.30 16.28
CA TRP A 166 8.00 -1.18 15.78
C TRP A 166 7.82 -2.63 16.21
N THR A 167 7.41 -2.89 17.46
CA THR A 167 7.12 -4.23 17.95
C THR A 167 6.00 -4.91 17.17
N HIS A 168 4.93 -4.17 16.88
CA HIS A 168 3.78 -4.70 16.12
C HIS A 168 4.11 -4.90 14.64
N PHE A 169 4.90 -4.00 14.05
CA PHE A 169 5.42 -4.20 12.69
C PHE A 169 6.29 -5.46 12.57
N GLU A 170 7.23 -5.64 13.49
CA GLU A 170 8.09 -6.84 13.54
C GLU A 170 7.25 -8.12 13.68
N ARG A 171 6.22 -8.12 14.56
CA ARG A 171 5.31 -9.25 14.70
C ARG A 171 4.59 -9.57 13.41
N TRP A 172 4.03 -8.56 12.74
CA TRP A 172 3.38 -8.71 11.44
C TRP A 172 4.34 -9.27 10.40
N ALA A 173 5.52 -8.67 10.26
CA ALA A 173 6.51 -9.08 9.27
C ALA A 173 6.94 -10.54 9.44
N LYS A 174 7.21 -10.96 10.67
CA LYS A 174 7.59 -12.37 10.99
C LYS A 174 6.52 -13.39 10.62
N GLN A 175 5.24 -13.04 10.78
CA GLN A 175 4.14 -13.95 10.46
C GLN A 175 3.77 -13.96 8.97
N VAL A 176 3.90 -12.81 8.31
CA VAL A 176 3.47 -12.64 6.91
C VAL A 176 4.56 -13.05 5.92
N LYS A 177 5.84 -12.82 6.25
CA LYS A 177 6.99 -13.17 5.41
C LYS A 177 6.92 -14.57 4.80
N PRO A 178 6.84 -15.67 5.60
CA PRO A 178 6.85 -17.02 5.04
C PRO A 178 5.66 -17.28 4.13
N VAL A 179 4.50 -16.71 4.44
CA VAL A 179 3.29 -16.88 3.62
C VAL A 179 3.42 -16.18 2.28
N ALA A 180 4.00 -14.97 2.26
CA ALA A 180 4.23 -14.23 1.02
C ALA A 180 5.25 -14.94 0.11
N GLU A 181 6.32 -15.47 0.70
CA GLU A 181 7.35 -16.23 -0.02
C GLU A 181 6.81 -17.53 -0.59
N ASP A 182 6.06 -18.31 0.20
CA ASP A 182 5.44 -19.57 -0.22
C ASP A 182 4.38 -19.37 -1.31
N ALA A 183 3.59 -18.30 -1.20
CA ALA A 183 2.56 -17.97 -2.19
C ALA A 183 3.13 -17.30 -3.46
N GLY A 184 4.39 -16.89 -3.45
CA GLY A 184 5.00 -16.13 -4.54
C GLY A 184 4.37 -14.74 -4.74
N VAL A 185 3.88 -14.10 -3.67
CA VAL A 185 3.22 -12.80 -3.73
C VAL A 185 4.11 -11.72 -3.12
N MET A 186 4.30 -10.63 -3.84
CA MET A 186 5.02 -9.46 -3.37
C MET A 186 4.09 -8.51 -2.64
N ILE A 187 4.56 -7.95 -1.54
CA ILE A 187 3.85 -6.96 -0.73
C ILE A 187 4.57 -5.62 -0.84
N GLY A 188 3.93 -4.64 -1.48
CA GLY A 188 4.44 -3.27 -1.51
C GLY A 188 3.85 -2.43 -0.39
N ILE A 189 4.68 -1.94 0.51
CA ILE A 189 4.23 -1.13 1.64
C ILE A 189 4.16 0.34 1.23
N HIS A 190 2.97 0.92 1.38
CA HIS A 190 2.70 2.33 1.08
C HIS A 190 3.20 3.23 2.21
N PRO A 191 3.76 4.42 1.91
CA PRO A 191 4.11 5.39 2.94
C PRO A 191 2.89 5.87 3.73
N ASP A 192 3.16 6.42 4.91
CA ASP A 192 2.14 7.15 5.67
C ASP A 192 1.61 8.33 4.83
N ASP A 193 0.31 8.56 4.91
CA ASP A 193 -0.38 9.62 4.18
C ASP A 193 -1.29 10.41 5.15
N PRO A 194 -0.86 11.62 5.55
CA PRO A 194 0.40 12.29 5.23
C PRO A 194 1.61 11.78 6.03
N PRO A 195 2.85 12.01 5.56
CA PRO A 195 4.08 11.59 6.23
C PRO A 195 4.50 12.60 7.31
N VAL A 196 3.73 12.69 8.37
CA VAL A 196 4.00 13.56 9.54
C VAL A 196 4.35 12.73 10.76
N PRO A 197 5.06 13.31 11.77
CA PRO A 197 5.58 12.52 12.88
C PRO A 197 4.52 11.87 13.78
N ASN A 198 3.36 12.51 13.95
CA ASN A 198 2.29 12.01 14.81
C ASN A 198 0.92 12.54 14.36
N LEU A 199 -0.10 11.70 14.45
CA LEU A 199 -1.51 12.07 14.28
C LEU A 199 -2.38 11.30 15.26
N GLY A 200 -3.26 12.00 15.96
CA GLY A 200 -4.23 11.37 16.86
C GLY A 200 -3.60 10.50 17.95
N GLY A 201 -2.42 10.86 18.45
CA GLY A 201 -1.69 10.12 19.49
C GLY A 201 -0.93 8.89 18.98
N ILE A 202 -0.82 8.71 17.66
CA ILE A 202 -0.09 7.59 17.05
C ILE A 202 1.15 8.12 16.31
N PRO A 203 2.37 7.70 16.72
CA PRO A 203 3.59 7.99 15.98
C PRO A 203 3.57 7.35 14.59
N ARG A 204 3.97 8.11 13.57
CA ARG A 204 4.14 7.63 12.21
C ARG A 204 5.63 7.40 11.91
N CYS A 205 6.26 6.51 12.68
CA CYS A 205 7.71 6.34 12.69
C CYS A 205 8.22 5.23 11.77
N VAL A 206 7.33 4.38 11.23
CA VAL A 206 7.77 3.20 10.46
C VAL A 206 7.88 3.54 8.97
N PHE A 207 6.89 4.21 8.39
CA PHE A 207 6.82 4.47 6.95
C PHE A 207 6.65 5.95 6.57
N SER A 208 7.10 6.87 7.42
CA SER A 208 7.10 8.31 7.17
C SER A 208 8.48 8.90 6.89
N SER A 209 9.53 8.09 6.81
CA SER A 209 10.89 8.54 6.55
C SER A 209 11.74 7.47 5.85
N PHE A 210 12.83 7.93 5.23
CA PHE A 210 13.82 7.05 4.59
C PHE A 210 14.41 6.03 5.58
N ASP A 211 14.84 6.49 6.76
CA ASP A 211 15.42 5.62 7.80
C ASP A 211 14.40 4.61 8.34
N GLY A 212 13.13 5.04 8.48
CA GLY A 212 12.05 4.15 8.87
C GLY A 212 11.84 3.04 7.85
N TYR A 213 11.79 3.36 6.57
CA TYR A 213 11.71 2.37 5.49
C TYR A 213 12.90 1.44 5.46
N GLN A 214 14.14 1.98 5.61
CA GLN A 214 15.34 1.15 5.62
C GLN A 214 15.26 0.13 6.76
N LYS A 215 15.00 0.57 7.99
CA LYS A 215 14.85 -0.30 9.17
C LYS A 215 13.72 -1.32 8.99
N ALA A 216 12.59 -0.92 8.42
CA ALA A 216 11.48 -1.83 8.17
C ALA A 216 11.86 -2.93 7.16
N MET A 217 12.61 -2.60 6.10
CA MET A 217 13.09 -3.59 5.13
C MET A 217 14.13 -4.53 5.73
N GLU A 218 14.97 -4.06 6.66
CA GLU A 218 15.91 -4.90 7.40
C GLU A 218 15.19 -5.86 8.35
N ILE A 219 14.15 -5.40 9.06
CA ILE A 219 13.30 -6.24 9.93
C ILE A 219 12.56 -7.30 9.13
N ALA A 220 11.96 -6.92 8.00
CA ALA A 220 11.22 -7.84 7.15
C ALA A 220 12.13 -8.89 6.53
N ASP A 221 13.33 -8.51 6.11
CA ASP A 221 14.36 -9.40 5.52
C ASP A 221 13.76 -10.44 4.55
N SER A 222 13.02 -9.98 3.54
CA SER A 222 12.29 -10.82 2.59
C SER A 222 12.39 -10.28 1.17
N PRO A 223 12.61 -11.12 0.16
CA PRO A 223 12.53 -10.69 -1.24
C PRO A 223 11.09 -10.30 -1.64
N ASN A 224 10.08 -10.78 -0.91
CA ASN A 224 8.67 -10.55 -1.19
C ASN A 224 8.05 -9.38 -0.40
N ILE A 225 8.81 -8.72 0.47
CA ILE A 225 8.37 -7.49 1.15
C ILE A 225 9.24 -6.33 0.67
N GLY A 226 8.58 -5.32 0.13
CA GLY A 226 9.21 -4.14 -0.45
C GLY A 226 8.28 -2.92 -0.39
N ILE A 227 8.41 -2.02 -1.31
CA ILE A 227 7.81 -0.70 -1.26
C ILE A 227 6.83 -0.47 -2.41
N CYS A 228 5.64 0.02 -2.08
CA CYS A 228 4.77 0.77 -2.96
C CYS A 228 5.20 2.24 -2.85
N PHE A 229 6.10 2.69 -3.71
CA PHE A 229 6.71 4.01 -3.62
C PHE A 229 5.74 5.10 -4.11
N CYS A 230 5.10 5.80 -3.17
CA CYS A 230 4.24 6.93 -3.50
C CYS A 230 5.08 8.21 -3.60
N VAL A 231 5.37 8.64 -4.83
CA VAL A 231 6.13 9.87 -5.10
C VAL A 231 5.45 11.09 -4.45
N GLY A 232 4.12 11.14 -4.48
CA GLY A 232 3.37 12.23 -3.84
C GLY A 232 3.63 12.35 -2.34
N CYS A 233 3.56 11.25 -1.58
CA CYS A 233 3.86 11.29 -0.15
C CYS A 233 5.32 11.71 0.12
N TRP A 234 6.27 11.27 -0.70
CA TRP A 234 7.67 11.70 -0.60
C TRP A 234 7.84 13.18 -0.89
N LEU A 235 7.11 13.73 -1.87
CA LEU A 235 7.12 15.17 -2.18
C LEU A 235 6.44 16.00 -1.08
N GLU A 236 5.33 15.51 -0.51
CA GLU A 236 4.63 16.15 0.62
C GLU A 236 5.52 16.27 1.86
N GLY A 237 6.25 15.21 2.21
CA GLY A 237 7.22 15.23 3.31
C GLY A 237 8.47 16.05 2.98
N GLY A 238 8.81 16.19 1.71
CA GLY A 238 10.01 16.84 1.23
C GLY A 238 11.31 16.17 1.72
N LYS A 239 12.46 16.60 1.18
CA LYS A 239 13.76 16.02 1.57
C LYS A 239 14.05 16.15 3.07
N GLN A 240 13.63 17.24 3.70
CA GLN A 240 13.88 17.46 5.12
C GLN A 240 13.05 16.54 6.00
N GLY A 241 11.75 16.37 5.70
CA GLY A 241 10.86 15.51 6.48
C GLY A 241 11.10 14.02 6.22
N MET A 242 11.30 13.63 4.96
CA MET A 242 11.56 12.24 4.58
C MET A 242 13.00 11.77 4.85
N GLY A 243 13.95 12.68 5.04
CA GLY A 243 15.38 12.35 5.23
C GLY A 243 16.16 12.07 3.93
N ALA A 244 15.48 11.96 2.79
CA ALA A 244 16.08 11.77 1.47
C ALA A 244 15.21 12.38 0.38
N SER A 245 15.80 12.73 -0.78
CA SER A 245 15.03 13.11 -1.95
C SER A 245 14.35 11.89 -2.60
N VAL A 246 13.41 12.15 -3.50
CA VAL A 246 12.74 11.09 -4.31
C VAL A 246 13.78 10.29 -5.08
N GLU A 247 14.75 10.93 -5.72
CA GLU A 247 15.80 10.30 -6.52
C GLU A 247 16.73 9.44 -5.65
N GLU A 248 17.16 9.98 -4.51
CA GLU A 248 18.02 9.25 -3.55
C GLU A 248 17.32 7.98 -3.07
N ALA A 249 16.03 8.06 -2.74
CA ALA A 249 15.24 6.92 -2.30
C ALA A 249 15.02 5.89 -3.42
N ILE A 250 14.72 6.34 -4.64
CA ILE A 250 14.57 5.45 -5.81
C ILE A 250 15.87 4.69 -6.07
N HIS A 251 17.01 5.38 -6.07
CA HIS A 251 18.30 4.73 -6.27
C HIS A 251 18.63 3.74 -5.16
N PHE A 252 18.40 4.11 -3.92
CA PHE A 252 18.71 3.26 -2.77
C PHE A 252 17.87 1.99 -2.74
N PHE A 253 16.54 2.12 -2.78
CA PHE A 253 15.63 0.98 -2.71
C PHE A 253 15.55 0.21 -4.02
N GLY A 254 15.67 0.89 -5.16
CA GLY A 254 15.68 0.28 -6.48
C GLY A 254 16.88 -0.63 -6.71
N SER A 255 18.11 -0.19 -6.35
CA SER A 255 19.32 -1.01 -6.45
C SER A 255 19.26 -2.27 -5.58
N ARG A 256 18.41 -2.27 -4.54
CA ARG A 256 18.15 -3.39 -3.65
C ARG A 256 16.94 -4.24 -4.04
N LYS A 257 16.34 -3.96 -5.22
CA LYS A 257 15.13 -4.64 -5.73
C LYS A 257 13.95 -4.58 -4.76
N LYS A 258 13.80 -3.45 -4.04
CA LYS A 258 12.72 -3.24 -3.08
C LYS A 258 11.58 -2.35 -3.60
N LEU A 259 11.70 -1.77 -4.79
CA LEU A 259 10.61 -1.01 -5.42
C LEU A 259 9.76 -1.96 -6.26
N PHE A 260 8.56 -2.26 -5.79
CA PHE A 260 7.64 -3.18 -6.48
C PHE A 260 6.59 -2.45 -7.31
N LYS A 261 6.17 -1.27 -6.82
CA LYS A 261 5.20 -0.41 -7.48
C LYS A 261 5.52 1.05 -7.18
N VAL A 262 5.22 1.90 -8.14
CA VAL A 262 5.33 3.37 -7.97
C VAL A 262 3.95 3.99 -8.17
N HIS A 263 3.50 4.81 -7.21
CA HIS A 263 2.43 5.76 -7.42
C HIS A 263 3.03 7.05 -7.96
N PHE A 264 2.90 7.26 -9.26
CA PHE A 264 3.42 8.45 -9.94
C PHE A 264 2.44 9.61 -9.77
N ARG A 265 2.37 10.13 -8.54
CA ARG A 265 1.53 11.26 -8.14
C ARG A 265 2.40 12.51 -7.96
N ASN A 266 1.98 13.60 -8.56
CA ASN A 266 2.52 14.94 -8.29
C ASN A 266 1.69 15.65 -7.20
N VAL A 267 2.28 16.58 -6.48
CA VAL A 267 1.67 17.41 -5.43
C VAL A 267 2.01 18.89 -5.66
#